data_b027fb38d2229e007e2a7a8b17e2162b
#
_entry.id   b027fb38d2229e007e2a7a8b17e2162b
#
_cell.length_a   1.000
_cell.length_b   1.000
_cell.length_c   1.000
_cell.angle_alpha   90.00
_cell.angle_beta   90.00
_cell.angle_gamma   90.00
#
_symmetry.space_group_name_H-M   'P 1'
#
loop_
_entity.id
_entity.type
_entity.pdbx_description
1 polymer ?
#
loop_
_entity_poly.entity_id
_entity_poly.type
_entity_poly.pdbx_seq_one_letter_code
_entity_poly.pdbx_strand_id
1 'polypeptide(L)'
;ILKTLEKAGELDNTLIIFTADNGMPMPRAKANGYDYGIHVPLFIRWDARGQKGHTVKGPVGFADLSATVLAAAGLPVPDHYVGRSLVPLLLGEEKELDYQHAVYSGRERHSSSRSQNLSYPQRMMRSGDYLVVWNPTPERYPAGAPRRLDDGELSPPFSAYHDIDDSVIKRELLAQRDDPYISKFFHLAVDKRPEWHFFNVVDDPECLDDLAGDPDHASLFTRYKQQLTTTLEETGDPRALGYGHVWEDYPRQKGPMRYFPNPD
;
A
#
# COMPACT_ATOMS: atom_id res chain seq x y z
N ILE A 1 -21.05 -18.49 0.48
CA ILE A 1 -20.13 -19.03 -0.52
C ILE A 1 -19.75 -20.47 -0.14
N LEU A 2 -19.05 -20.74 1.01
CA LEU A 2 -18.58 -22.09 1.36
C LEU A 2 -19.70 -23.14 1.34
N LYS A 3 -20.82 -22.89 2.03
CA LYS A 3 -22.00 -23.78 2.03
C LYS A 3 -22.60 -24.00 0.63
N THR A 4 -22.44 -23.06 -0.29
CA THR A 4 -22.95 -23.18 -1.66
C THR A 4 -22.04 -24.10 -2.47
N LEU A 5 -20.72 -23.94 -2.35
CA LEU A 5 -19.74 -24.83 -2.97
C LEU A 5 -19.85 -26.27 -2.46
N GLU A 6 -20.01 -26.44 -1.14
CA GLU A 6 -20.23 -27.74 -0.50
C GLU A 6 -21.48 -28.44 -1.06
N LYS A 7 -22.61 -27.74 -1.12
CA LYS A 7 -23.86 -28.27 -1.68
C LYS A 7 -23.77 -28.61 -3.18
N ALA A 8 -22.92 -27.89 -3.92
CA ALA A 8 -22.67 -28.15 -5.32
C ALA A 8 -21.65 -29.29 -5.54
N GLY A 9 -20.99 -29.79 -4.49
CA GLY A 9 -19.92 -30.80 -4.60
C GLY A 9 -18.61 -30.24 -5.16
N GLU A 10 -18.43 -28.92 -5.18
CA GLU A 10 -17.29 -28.25 -5.80
C GLU A 10 -16.28 -27.72 -4.78
N LEU A 11 -16.53 -27.84 -3.49
CA LEU A 11 -15.66 -27.27 -2.45
C LEU A 11 -14.26 -27.85 -2.50
N ASP A 12 -14.13 -29.15 -2.67
CA ASP A 12 -12.84 -29.85 -2.74
C ASP A 12 -12.03 -29.48 -4.00
N ASN A 13 -12.72 -29.15 -5.09
CA ASN A 13 -12.09 -28.75 -6.36
C ASN A 13 -11.89 -27.24 -6.50
N THR A 14 -12.06 -26.47 -5.44
CA THR A 14 -11.98 -25.02 -5.48
C THR A 14 -10.85 -24.51 -4.60
N LEU A 15 -9.92 -23.73 -5.17
CA LEU A 15 -8.99 -22.89 -4.44
C LEU A 15 -9.69 -21.59 -4.05
N ILE A 16 -9.81 -21.34 -2.75
CA ILE A 16 -10.47 -20.16 -2.20
C ILE A 16 -9.41 -19.24 -1.62
N ILE A 17 -9.33 -18.02 -2.15
CA ILE A 17 -8.47 -16.95 -1.64
C ILE A 17 -9.36 -15.85 -1.09
N PHE A 18 -9.20 -15.52 0.18
CA PHE A 18 -9.86 -14.40 0.84
C PHE A 18 -8.82 -13.34 1.21
N THR A 19 -9.03 -12.14 0.71
CA THR A 19 -8.17 -10.98 0.97
C THR A 19 -8.96 -9.68 0.85
N ALA A 20 -8.30 -8.54 1.05
CA ALA A 20 -8.86 -7.22 0.79
C ALA A 20 -8.04 -6.49 -0.29
N ASP A 21 -8.65 -5.53 -0.97
CA ASP A 21 -8.04 -4.76 -2.05
C ASP A 21 -7.09 -3.66 -1.53
N ASN A 22 -7.34 -3.17 -0.32
CA ASN A 22 -6.53 -2.16 0.37
C ASN A 22 -6.71 -2.25 1.89
N GLY A 23 -5.88 -1.52 2.62
CA GLY A 23 -6.00 -1.38 4.06
C GLY A 23 -7.26 -0.63 4.51
N MET A 24 -7.49 -0.54 5.82
CA MET A 24 -8.67 0.05 6.41
C MET A 24 -8.90 1.51 5.97
N PRO A 25 -10.14 2.00 5.86
CA PRO A 25 -10.47 3.35 5.38
C PRO A 25 -10.27 4.41 6.49
N MET A 26 -9.05 4.46 7.03
CA MET A 26 -8.63 5.36 8.10
C MET A 26 -7.52 6.29 7.63
N PRO A 27 -7.31 7.45 8.28
CA PRO A 27 -6.12 8.28 8.05
C PRO A 27 -4.85 7.45 8.20
N ARG A 28 -3.86 7.69 7.33
CA ARG A 28 -2.58 6.96 7.26
C ARG A 28 -2.65 5.47 6.86
N ALA A 29 -3.83 4.90 6.68
CA ALA A 29 -4.01 3.53 6.21
C ALA A 29 -4.32 3.50 4.70
N LYS A 30 -5.59 3.41 4.28
CA LYS A 30 -5.95 3.42 2.85
C LYS A 30 -5.28 4.58 2.10
N ALA A 31 -4.83 4.30 0.89
CA ALA A 31 -4.08 5.24 0.04
C ALA A 31 -2.74 5.72 0.64
N ASN A 32 -2.13 4.93 1.50
CA ASN A 32 -0.81 5.19 2.06
C ASN A 32 0.07 3.93 1.98
N GLY A 33 1.38 4.15 1.91
CA GLY A 33 2.39 3.10 1.88
C GLY A 33 2.85 2.61 3.24
N TYR A 34 2.10 2.86 4.30
CA TYR A 34 2.36 2.35 5.64
C TYR A 34 1.72 0.98 5.87
N ASP A 35 2.14 0.25 6.89
CA ASP A 35 1.72 -1.13 7.09
C ASP A 35 0.19 -1.28 7.08
N TYR A 36 -0.55 -0.47 7.82
CA TYR A 36 -2.03 -0.50 7.81
C TYR A 36 -2.68 -0.16 6.47
N GLY A 37 -1.93 0.41 5.52
CA GLY A 37 -2.41 0.69 4.16
C GLY A 37 -2.19 -0.45 3.18
N ILE A 38 -1.17 -1.26 3.39
CA ILE A 38 -0.70 -2.29 2.47
C ILE A 38 -0.77 -3.72 3.02
N HIS A 39 -0.79 -3.89 4.35
CA HIS A 39 -0.91 -5.18 5.02
C HIS A 39 -2.38 -5.55 5.16
N VAL A 40 -2.88 -6.35 4.22
CA VAL A 40 -4.26 -6.82 4.19
C VAL A 40 -4.35 -8.28 4.65
N PRO A 41 -5.52 -8.72 5.18
CA PRO A 41 -5.69 -10.11 5.58
C PRO A 41 -5.56 -11.03 4.36
N LEU A 42 -4.97 -12.20 4.56
CA LEU A 42 -4.89 -13.24 3.54
C LEU A 42 -5.20 -14.60 4.15
N PHE A 43 -6.22 -15.28 3.62
CA PHE A 43 -6.55 -16.66 3.95
C PHE A 43 -6.68 -17.45 2.66
N ILE A 44 -6.03 -18.61 2.60
CA ILE A 44 -6.12 -19.51 1.44
C ILE A 44 -6.62 -20.87 1.93
N ARG A 45 -7.61 -21.42 1.20
CA ARG A 45 -8.21 -22.73 1.48
C ARG A 45 -8.25 -23.58 0.22
N TRP A 46 -7.76 -24.80 0.32
CA TRP A 46 -7.80 -25.79 -0.77
C TRP A 46 -8.02 -27.19 -0.20
N ASP A 47 -9.29 -27.58 -0.02
CA ASP A 47 -9.66 -28.72 0.81
C ASP A 47 -9.11 -30.06 0.34
N ALA A 48 -9.12 -30.33 -0.97
CA ALA A 48 -8.66 -31.61 -1.50
C ALA A 48 -7.13 -31.76 -1.48
N ARG A 49 -6.38 -30.66 -1.41
CA ARG A 49 -4.92 -30.69 -1.60
C ARG A 49 -4.15 -29.94 -0.52
N GLY A 50 -4.75 -28.92 0.09
CA GLY A 50 -4.07 -28.01 0.99
C GLY A 50 -3.92 -28.52 2.42
N GLN A 51 -2.87 -28.09 3.10
CA GLN A 51 -2.72 -28.27 4.54
C GLN A 51 -3.79 -27.44 5.28
N LYS A 52 -4.20 -27.94 6.45
CA LYS A 52 -5.20 -27.28 7.29
C LYS A 52 -4.56 -26.66 8.53
N GLY A 53 -5.06 -25.46 8.91
CA GLY A 53 -4.68 -24.81 10.17
C GLY A 53 -3.24 -24.36 10.26
N HIS A 54 -2.61 -24.05 9.12
CA HIS A 54 -1.24 -23.56 9.06
C HIS A 54 -1.22 -22.03 8.99
N THR A 55 -0.38 -21.40 9.82
CA THR A 55 -0.09 -19.97 9.78
C THR A 55 1.34 -19.76 9.36
N VAL A 56 1.54 -18.94 8.34
CA VAL A 56 2.85 -18.64 7.76
C VAL A 56 3.25 -17.22 8.13
N LYS A 57 4.49 -17.06 8.54
CA LYS A 57 5.13 -15.74 8.69
C LYS A 57 5.89 -15.41 7.41
N GLY A 58 5.96 -14.16 7.09
CA GLY A 58 6.64 -13.66 5.90
C GLY A 58 5.69 -12.97 4.94
N PRO A 59 6.19 -11.98 4.21
CA PRO A 59 5.36 -11.17 3.33
C PRO A 59 4.93 -11.96 2.09
N VAL A 60 3.67 -11.74 1.69
CA VAL A 60 3.06 -12.26 0.46
C VAL A 60 2.48 -11.08 -0.32
N GLY A 61 2.84 -10.95 -1.60
CA GLY A 61 2.29 -9.94 -2.48
C GLY A 61 1.19 -10.45 -3.40
N PHE A 62 0.42 -9.56 -4.00
CA PHE A 62 -0.57 -9.95 -5.00
C PHE A 62 0.04 -10.61 -6.25
N ALA A 63 1.32 -10.29 -6.55
CA ALA A 63 2.06 -10.99 -7.60
C ALA A 63 2.21 -12.50 -7.28
N ASP A 64 2.42 -12.86 -6.00
CA ASP A 64 2.51 -14.26 -5.56
C ASP A 64 1.16 -14.96 -5.71
N LEU A 65 0.05 -14.26 -5.43
CA LEU A 65 -1.29 -14.82 -5.62
C LEU A 65 -1.57 -15.12 -7.08
N SER A 66 -1.17 -14.25 -8.00
CA SER A 66 -1.37 -14.49 -9.44
C SER A 66 -0.57 -15.69 -9.94
N ALA A 67 0.68 -15.84 -9.52
CA ALA A 67 1.50 -17.02 -9.81
C ALA A 67 0.90 -18.30 -9.21
N THR A 68 0.35 -18.19 -7.97
CA THR A 68 -0.31 -19.30 -7.28
C THR A 68 -1.55 -19.80 -8.03
N VAL A 69 -2.38 -18.87 -8.52
CA VAL A 69 -3.59 -19.23 -9.29
C VAL A 69 -3.23 -19.98 -10.57
N LEU A 70 -2.23 -19.55 -11.32
CA LEU A 70 -1.76 -20.25 -12.51
C LEU A 70 -1.26 -21.65 -12.17
N ALA A 71 -0.37 -21.76 -11.19
CA ALA A 71 0.19 -23.05 -10.78
C ALA A 71 -0.88 -24.01 -10.23
N ALA A 72 -1.85 -23.50 -9.46
CA ALA A 72 -2.96 -24.31 -8.95
C ALA A 72 -3.88 -24.83 -10.10
N ALA A 73 -4.00 -24.07 -11.17
CA ALA A 73 -4.72 -24.49 -12.37
C ALA A 73 -3.90 -25.46 -13.29
N GLY A 74 -2.67 -25.80 -12.91
CA GLY A 74 -1.77 -26.64 -13.70
C GLY A 74 -1.19 -25.92 -14.93
N LEU A 75 -1.23 -24.58 -14.94
CA LEU A 75 -0.67 -23.76 -16.00
C LEU A 75 0.77 -23.32 -15.64
N PRO A 76 1.65 -23.15 -16.63
CA PRO A 76 2.97 -22.63 -16.38
C PRO A 76 2.91 -21.17 -15.89
N VAL A 77 3.71 -20.85 -14.89
CA VAL A 77 3.95 -19.45 -14.50
C VAL A 77 4.98 -18.87 -15.48
N PRO A 78 4.63 -17.79 -16.22
CA PRO A 78 5.56 -17.21 -17.20
C PRO A 78 6.83 -16.66 -16.53
N ASP A 79 7.97 -16.75 -17.21
CA ASP A 79 9.29 -16.31 -16.67
C ASP A 79 9.36 -14.83 -16.30
N HIS A 80 8.51 -13.99 -16.88
CA HIS A 80 8.44 -12.56 -16.57
C HIS A 80 7.61 -12.23 -15.32
N TYR A 81 6.99 -13.24 -14.67
CA TYR A 81 6.28 -13.02 -13.41
C TYR A 81 7.27 -12.80 -12.28
N VAL A 82 7.09 -11.73 -11.53
CA VAL A 82 7.93 -11.40 -10.36
C VAL A 82 7.46 -12.08 -9.06
N GLY A 83 6.23 -12.58 -9.03
CA GLY A 83 5.66 -13.31 -7.90
C GLY A 83 6.02 -14.79 -7.93
N ARG A 84 6.12 -15.40 -6.77
CA ARG A 84 6.32 -16.83 -6.59
C ARG A 84 5.01 -17.55 -6.28
N SER A 85 4.86 -18.79 -6.76
CA SER A 85 3.72 -19.63 -6.41
C SER A 85 3.78 -20.09 -4.95
N LEU A 86 2.67 -19.99 -4.24
CA LEU A 86 2.48 -20.53 -2.89
C LEU A 86 2.00 -21.98 -2.90
N VAL A 87 1.86 -22.61 -4.06
CA VAL A 87 1.38 -24.02 -4.17
C VAL A 87 2.24 -24.98 -3.37
N PRO A 88 3.59 -24.95 -3.41
CA PRO A 88 4.41 -25.84 -2.58
C PRO A 88 4.13 -25.70 -1.08
N LEU A 89 3.91 -24.46 -0.61
CA LEU A 89 3.54 -24.20 0.77
C LEU A 89 2.14 -24.74 1.10
N LEU A 90 1.16 -24.56 0.21
CA LEU A 90 -0.20 -25.04 0.40
C LEU A 90 -0.24 -26.60 0.42
N LEU A 91 0.60 -27.26 -0.35
CA LEU A 91 0.70 -28.72 -0.39
C LEU A 91 1.55 -29.29 0.78
N GLY A 92 2.26 -28.44 1.54
CA GLY A 92 3.13 -28.86 2.62
C GLY A 92 4.47 -29.39 2.17
N GLU A 93 4.84 -29.17 0.95
CA GLU A 93 6.18 -29.43 0.40
C GLU A 93 7.19 -28.43 0.95
N GLU A 94 6.74 -27.20 1.17
CA GLU A 94 7.43 -26.16 1.94
C GLU A 94 6.69 -25.91 3.26
N LYS A 95 7.42 -25.60 4.33
CA LYS A 95 6.82 -25.35 5.65
C LYS A 95 6.72 -23.89 5.99
N GLU A 96 7.60 -23.07 5.45
CA GLU A 96 7.72 -21.65 5.74
C GLU A 96 8.03 -20.89 4.46
N LEU A 97 7.62 -19.63 4.41
CA LEU A 97 8.08 -18.70 3.41
C LEU A 97 9.46 -18.16 3.78
N ASP A 98 10.25 -17.81 2.78
CA ASP A 98 11.44 -17.00 3.02
C ASP A 98 11.00 -15.67 3.64
N TYR A 99 11.35 -15.49 4.91
CA TYR A 99 10.98 -14.31 5.68
C TYR A 99 11.62 -13.03 5.13
N GLN A 100 12.76 -13.17 4.46
CA GLN A 100 13.46 -12.07 3.81
C GLN A 100 13.00 -11.81 2.37
N HIS A 101 12.01 -12.56 1.88
CA HIS A 101 11.41 -12.28 0.58
C HIS A 101 10.87 -10.84 0.54
N ALA A 102 11.28 -10.10 -0.48
CA ALA A 102 10.82 -8.73 -0.64
C ALA A 102 9.51 -8.67 -1.42
N VAL A 103 8.54 -7.97 -0.87
CA VAL A 103 7.27 -7.66 -1.54
C VAL A 103 7.23 -6.16 -1.83
N TYR A 104 6.88 -5.83 -3.06
CA TYR A 104 6.85 -4.45 -3.54
C TYR A 104 5.43 -3.98 -3.74
N SER A 105 5.19 -2.72 -3.45
CA SER A 105 3.93 -2.06 -3.70
C SER A 105 4.13 -0.60 -4.10
N GLY A 106 3.11 0.00 -4.70
CA GLY A 106 3.22 1.37 -5.17
C GLY A 106 1.87 2.06 -5.27
N ARG A 107 1.93 3.35 -5.29
CA ARG A 107 0.78 4.22 -5.49
C ARG A 107 1.19 5.38 -6.39
N GLU A 108 0.27 5.85 -7.22
CA GLU A 108 0.39 7.11 -7.97
C GLU A 108 -0.71 8.08 -7.53
N ARG A 109 -1.91 7.91 -8.03
CA ARG A 109 -3.05 8.78 -7.76
C ARG A 109 -4.20 7.98 -7.19
N HIS A 110 -4.62 8.33 -5.98
CA HIS A 110 -5.81 7.72 -5.39
C HIS A 110 -7.09 8.42 -5.86
N SER A 111 -7.11 9.75 -5.76
CA SER A 111 -8.26 10.52 -6.22
C SER A 111 -7.82 11.88 -6.81
N SER A 112 -8.77 12.67 -7.34
CA SER A 112 -8.52 14.08 -7.68
C SER A 112 -8.47 14.87 -6.37
N SER A 113 -7.27 15.04 -5.83
CA SER A 113 -7.05 15.58 -4.48
C SER A 113 -6.08 16.75 -4.43
N ARG A 114 -5.49 17.12 -5.57
CA ARG A 114 -4.47 18.19 -5.65
C ARG A 114 -4.69 19.04 -6.89
N SER A 115 -4.13 20.25 -6.86
CA SER A 115 -4.11 21.15 -8.03
C SER A 115 -3.59 20.40 -9.26
N GLN A 116 -4.11 20.72 -10.43
CA GLN A 116 -3.75 20.09 -11.70
C GLN A 116 -3.91 18.56 -11.72
N ASN A 117 -4.70 18.00 -10.80
CA ASN A 117 -4.87 16.55 -10.62
C ASN A 117 -3.56 15.79 -10.35
N LEU A 118 -2.57 16.46 -9.75
CA LEU A 118 -1.27 15.86 -9.45
C LEU A 118 -1.40 14.63 -8.54
N SER A 119 -0.56 13.63 -8.78
CA SER A 119 -0.47 12.42 -7.97
C SER A 119 0.26 12.67 -6.65
N TYR A 120 0.25 11.68 -5.76
CA TYR A 120 1.21 11.53 -4.67
C TYR A 120 1.83 10.14 -4.79
N PRO A 121 2.92 10.02 -5.55
CA PRO A 121 3.56 8.74 -5.75
C PRO A 121 4.23 8.22 -4.49
N GLN A 122 4.16 6.92 -4.30
CA GLN A 122 4.93 6.19 -3.29
C GLN A 122 5.41 4.87 -3.87
N ARG A 123 6.59 4.41 -3.44
CA ARG A 123 7.10 3.05 -3.69
C ARG A 123 7.51 2.45 -2.36
N MET A 124 7.15 1.21 -2.15
CA MET A 124 7.38 0.51 -0.91
C MET A 124 7.99 -0.85 -1.15
N MET A 125 8.83 -1.26 -0.23
CA MET A 125 9.32 -2.63 -0.14
C MET A 125 9.22 -3.11 1.30
N ARG A 126 8.53 -4.23 1.49
CA ARG A 126 8.42 -4.96 2.75
C ARG A 126 9.29 -6.22 2.68
N SER A 127 10.21 -6.40 3.62
CA SER A 127 11.06 -7.58 3.73
C SER A 127 11.44 -7.80 5.20
N GLY A 128 11.46 -9.06 5.67
CA GLY A 128 11.71 -9.33 7.08
C GLY A 128 10.79 -8.51 8.00
N ASP A 129 11.36 -7.81 8.99
CA ASP A 129 10.63 -6.97 9.95
C ASP A 129 10.40 -5.54 9.43
N TYR A 130 11.00 -5.17 8.30
CA TYR A 130 11.13 -3.77 7.93
C TYR A 130 10.36 -3.40 6.68
N LEU A 131 9.92 -2.15 6.67
CA LEU A 131 9.25 -1.47 5.57
C LEU A 131 10.05 -0.22 5.21
N VAL A 132 10.49 -0.11 3.96
CA VAL A 132 11.02 1.14 3.39
C VAL A 132 9.98 1.77 2.48
N VAL A 133 9.81 3.09 2.60
CA VAL A 133 8.88 3.89 1.79
C VAL A 133 9.65 5.03 1.13
N TRP A 134 9.53 5.13 -0.18
CA TRP A 134 10.02 6.25 -0.97
C TRP A 134 8.87 7.15 -1.42
N ASN A 135 8.98 8.45 -1.14
CA ASN A 135 8.07 9.52 -1.55
C ASN A 135 8.77 10.41 -2.58
N PRO A 136 8.66 10.16 -3.88
CA PRO A 136 9.37 10.92 -4.94
C PRO A 136 9.02 12.40 -5.01
N THR A 137 7.94 12.83 -4.39
CA THR A 137 7.43 14.21 -4.43
C THR A 137 7.10 14.71 -3.02
N PRO A 138 8.12 14.83 -2.13
CA PRO A 138 7.91 15.17 -0.71
C PRO A 138 7.31 16.57 -0.50
N GLU A 139 7.39 17.44 -1.50
CA GLU A 139 6.78 18.78 -1.49
C GLU A 139 5.26 18.75 -1.58
N ARG A 140 4.63 17.63 -1.95
CA ARG A 140 3.17 17.49 -2.09
C ARG A 140 2.51 17.01 -0.79
N TYR A 141 1.26 17.40 -0.59
CA TYR A 141 0.47 16.92 0.54
C TYR A 141 0.02 15.46 0.34
N PRO A 142 0.37 14.53 1.24
CA PRO A 142 0.10 13.09 1.06
C PRO A 142 -1.39 12.74 1.10
N ALA A 143 -2.17 13.46 1.90
CA ALA A 143 -3.60 13.25 2.07
C ALA A 143 -4.46 14.06 1.07
N GLY A 144 -3.82 14.81 0.17
CA GLY A 144 -4.47 15.79 -0.70
C GLY A 144 -4.36 17.21 -0.17
N ALA A 145 -4.73 18.18 -1.01
CA ALA A 145 -4.63 19.61 -0.68
C ALA A 145 -5.45 19.98 0.56
N PRO A 146 -4.95 20.91 1.41
CA PRO A 146 -5.63 21.33 2.64
C PRO A 146 -6.89 22.18 2.41
N ARG A 147 -7.09 22.68 1.21
CA ARG A 147 -8.27 23.45 0.81
C ARG A 147 -8.67 23.08 -0.62
N ARG A 148 -9.92 23.20 -0.92
CA ARG A 148 -10.52 22.98 -2.24
C ARG A 148 -11.25 24.24 -2.69
N LEU A 149 -11.49 24.36 -4.00
CA LEU A 149 -12.33 25.40 -4.57
C LEU A 149 -13.69 24.81 -4.97
N ASP A 150 -14.77 25.44 -4.53
CA ASP A 150 -16.14 25.20 -4.99
C ASP A 150 -16.61 26.46 -5.69
N ASP A 151 -16.91 26.39 -6.99
CA ASP A 151 -17.28 27.53 -7.83
C ASP A 151 -16.30 28.73 -7.74
N GLY A 152 -15.01 28.43 -7.57
CA GLY A 152 -13.95 29.44 -7.46
C GLY A 152 -13.69 29.96 -6.03
N GLU A 153 -14.56 29.65 -5.09
CA GLU A 153 -14.42 30.05 -3.68
C GLU A 153 -13.80 28.94 -2.82
N LEU A 154 -13.08 29.34 -1.77
CA LEU A 154 -12.49 28.35 -0.84
C LEU A 154 -13.58 27.62 -0.05
N SER A 155 -13.64 26.31 -0.25
CA SER A 155 -14.56 25.44 0.48
C SER A 155 -14.22 25.35 1.97
N PRO A 156 -15.18 24.90 2.82
CA PRO A 156 -14.91 24.63 4.22
C PRO A 156 -13.74 23.62 4.43
N PRO A 157 -12.98 23.73 5.54
CA PRO A 157 -11.81 22.87 5.78
C PRO A 157 -12.11 21.36 5.76
N PHE A 158 -13.29 20.93 6.17
CA PHE A 158 -13.69 19.52 6.16
C PHE A 158 -13.82 18.90 4.76
N SER A 159 -13.92 19.73 3.71
CA SER A 159 -13.91 19.28 2.32
C SER A 159 -12.51 19.12 1.72
N ALA A 160 -11.47 19.26 2.52
CA ALA A 160 -10.08 19.08 2.16
C ALA A 160 -9.62 17.61 2.30
N TYR A 161 -8.35 17.34 1.97
CA TYR A 161 -7.68 16.06 2.18
C TYR A 161 -8.46 14.87 1.60
N HIS A 162 -8.76 14.92 0.31
CA HIS A 162 -9.65 13.97 -0.37
C HIS A 162 -9.07 12.55 -0.54
N ASP A 163 -7.79 12.33 -0.22
CA ASP A 163 -7.23 10.99 -0.17
C ASP A 163 -7.51 10.28 1.16
N ILE A 164 -8.11 10.98 2.13
CA ILE A 164 -8.71 10.38 3.33
C ILE A 164 -10.22 10.28 3.08
N ASP A 165 -10.78 9.08 3.22
CA ASP A 165 -12.21 8.84 3.07
C ASP A 165 -13.01 9.68 4.06
N ASP A 166 -14.20 10.15 3.66
CA ASP A 166 -15.08 10.90 4.55
C ASP A 166 -15.58 9.96 5.66
N SER A 167 -15.29 10.34 6.89
CA SER A 167 -15.59 9.56 8.08
C SER A 167 -15.72 10.46 9.30
N VAL A 168 -16.32 9.93 10.36
CA VAL A 168 -16.36 10.63 11.66
C VAL A 168 -14.96 10.96 12.14
N ILE A 169 -14.00 10.04 12.00
CA ILE A 169 -12.60 10.24 12.43
C ILE A 169 -11.95 11.40 11.65
N LYS A 170 -12.12 11.47 10.34
CA LYS A 170 -11.60 12.60 9.55
C LYS A 170 -12.18 13.91 10.03
N ARG A 171 -13.49 13.97 10.26
CA ARG A 171 -14.18 15.18 10.72
C ARG A 171 -13.70 15.62 12.10
N GLU A 172 -13.55 14.67 13.03
CA GLU A 172 -13.00 14.96 14.36
C GLU A 172 -11.55 15.47 14.31
N LEU A 173 -10.67 14.83 13.51
CA LEU A 173 -9.31 15.31 13.32
C LEU A 173 -9.25 16.75 12.79
N LEU A 174 -10.14 17.10 11.86
CA LEU A 174 -10.21 18.44 11.29
C LEU A 174 -10.81 19.47 12.25
N ALA A 175 -11.84 19.06 12.99
CA ALA A 175 -12.53 19.94 13.95
C ALA A 175 -11.68 20.24 15.18
N GLN A 176 -10.90 19.25 15.65
CA GLN A 176 -10.10 19.32 16.86
C GLN A 176 -8.59 19.43 16.58
N ARG A 177 -8.18 19.86 15.39
CA ARG A 177 -6.78 19.93 14.96
C ARG A 177 -5.87 20.77 15.87
N ASP A 178 -6.46 21.73 16.60
CA ASP A 178 -5.73 22.62 17.52
C ASP A 178 -5.77 22.10 18.97
N ASP A 179 -6.47 20.99 19.25
CA ASP A 179 -6.46 20.33 20.55
C ASP A 179 -5.08 19.70 20.82
N PRO A 180 -4.45 19.91 21.98
CA PRO A 180 -3.08 19.42 22.24
C PRO A 180 -2.89 17.91 22.11
N TYR A 181 -3.93 17.12 22.35
CA TYR A 181 -3.88 15.65 22.21
C TYR A 181 -4.12 15.21 20.76
N ILE A 182 -5.06 15.84 20.06
CA ILE A 182 -5.48 15.46 18.70
C ILE A 182 -4.50 16.01 17.65
N SER A 183 -3.90 17.18 17.88
CA SER A 183 -3.02 17.89 16.95
C SER A 183 -1.94 16.99 16.37
N LYS A 184 -1.26 16.18 17.19
CA LYS A 184 -0.23 15.26 16.71
C LYS A 184 -0.73 14.25 15.67
N PHE A 185 -1.94 13.72 15.85
CA PHE A 185 -2.52 12.77 14.90
C PHE A 185 -2.98 13.47 13.62
N PHE A 186 -3.46 14.72 13.74
CA PHE A 186 -3.77 15.55 12.59
C PHE A 186 -2.50 15.77 11.73
N HIS A 187 -1.42 16.25 12.32
CA HIS A 187 -0.15 16.47 11.62
C HIS A 187 0.41 15.19 11.00
N LEU A 188 0.43 14.07 11.73
CA LEU A 188 0.81 12.77 11.19
C LEU A 188 -0.02 12.35 9.97
N ALA A 189 -1.31 12.71 9.93
CA ALA A 189 -2.20 12.32 8.84
C ALA A 189 -2.02 13.16 7.56
N VAL A 190 -1.72 14.46 7.70
CA VAL A 190 -1.86 15.42 6.59
C VAL A 190 -0.58 16.14 6.19
N ASP A 191 0.41 16.28 7.07
CA ASP A 191 1.62 17.05 6.79
C ASP A 191 2.46 16.40 5.68
N LYS A 192 3.23 17.24 5.01
CA LYS A 192 4.23 16.80 4.04
C LYS A 192 5.23 15.86 4.71
N ARG A 193 5.69 14.89 3.96
CA ARG A 193 6.54 13.80 4.44
C ARG A 193 7.94 13.92 3.88
N PRO A 194 8.96 13.41 4.58
CA PRO A 194 10.28 13.29 4.00
C PRO A 194 10.27 12.37 2.77
N GLU A 195 11.32 12.45 1.97
CA GLU A 195 11.50 11.62 0.79
C GLU A 195 11.53 10.13 1.12
N TRP A 196 12.11 9.77 2.26
CA TRP A 196 12.27 8.40 2.70
C TRP A 196 11.74 8.20 4.11
N HIS A 197 11.13 7.01 4.32
CA HIS A 197 10.82 6.49 5.65
C HIS A 197 11.34 5.05 5.77
N PHE A 198 11.62 4.65 7.00
CA PHE A 198 12.03 3.30 7.33
C PHE A 198 11.43 2.88 8.68
N PHE A 199 10.72 1.75 8.73
CA PHE A 199 10.00 1.32 9.93
C PHE A 199 10.29 -0.15 10.24
N ASN A 200 10.38 -0.50 11.53
CA ASN A 200 10.21 -1.87 11.99
C ASN A 200 8.72 -2.13 12.24
N VAL A 201 8.03 -2.71 11.29
CA VAL A 201 6.57 -2.87 11.38
C VAL A 201 6.10 -4.06 12.23
N VAL A 202 7.03 -4.79 12.85
CA VAL A 202 6.70 -5.78 13.88
C VAL A 202 6.56 -5.11 15.24
N ASP A 203 7.46 -4.19 15.55
CA ASP A 203 7.46 -3.45 16.80
C ASP A 203 6.59 -2.17 16.72
N ASP A 204 6.48 -1.58 15.53
CA ASP A 204 5.73 -0.36 15.23
C ASP A 204 4.82 -0.54 13.99
N PRO A 205 3.74 -1.34 14.06
CA PRO A 205 2.82 -1.53 12.94
C PRO A 205 2.06 -0.27 12.54
N GLU A 206 1.98 0.73 13.43
CA GLU A 206 1.40 2.05 13.17
C GLU A 206 2.31 2.94 12.33
N CYS A 207 3.59 2.57 12.15
CA CYS A 207 4.62 3.35 11.45
C CYS A 207 4.75 4.78 12.03
N LEU A 208 4.91 4.90 13.35
CA LEU A 208 5.04 6.16 14.07
C LEU A 208 6.50 6.54 14.31
N ASP A 209 7.37 5.55 14.48
CA ASP A 209 8.78 5.71 14.79
C ASP A 209 9.63 5.52 13.52
N ASP A 210 9.92 6.64 12.84
CA ASP A 210 10.70 6.64 11.60
C ASP A 210 12.20 6.46 11.88
N LEU A 211 12.73 5.30 11.51
CA LEU A 211 14.14 4.90 11.70
C LEU A 211 15.07 5.40 10.58
N ALA A 212 14.57 6.13 9.57
CA ALA A 212 15.40 6.59 8.45
C ALA A 212 16.54 7.54 8.88
N GLY A 213 16.36 8.25 9.98
CA GLY A 213 17.37 9.13 10.59
C GLY A 213 18.14 8.53 11.76
N ASP A 214 17.85 7.30 12.15
CA ASP A 214 18.47 6.65 13.30
C ASP A 214 19.86 6.10 12.95
N PRO A 215 20.95 6.54 13.64
CA PRO A 215 22.30 6.04 13.39
C PRO A 215 22.44 4.53 13.56
N ASP A 216 21.74 3.92 14.51
CA ASP A 216 21.82 2.48 14.79
C ASP A 216 21.22 1.66 13.65
N HIS A 217 20.31 2.23 12.87
CA HIS A 217 19.66 1.62 11.72
C HIS A 217 20.23 2.04 10.35
N ALA A 218 21.22 2.94 10.32
CA ALA A 218 21.73 3.56 9.08
C ALA A 218 22.19 2.55 8.02
N SER A 219 22.96 1.51 8.43
CA SER A 219 23.45 0.48 7.51
C SER A 219 22.31 -0.38 6.93
N LEU A 220 21.33 -0.71 7.76
CA LEU A 220 20.16 -1.49 7.37
C LEU A 220 19.28 -0.69 6.42
N PHE A 221 18.98 0.55 6.77
CA PHE A 221 18.22 1.47 5.93
C PHE A 221 18.87 1.66 4.55
N THR A 222 20.20 1.88 4.51
CA THR A 222 20.94 2.02 3.25
C THR A 222 20.76 0.80 2.36
N ARG A 223 20.84 -0.42 2.91
CA ARG A 223 20.63 -1.67 2.17
C ARG A 223 19.21 -1.76 1.59
N TYR A 224 18.18 -1.46 2.42
CA TYR A 224 16.78 -1.49 1.98
C TYR A 224 16.48 -0.45 0.90
N LYS A 225 16.99 0.77 1.10
CA LYS A 225 16.90 1.85 0.12
C LYS A 225 17.52 1.44 -1.22
N GLN A 226 18.73 0.89 -1.18
CA GLN A 226 19.42 0.45 -2.39
C GLN A 226 18.67 -0.69 -3.08
N GLN A 227 18.19 -1.68 -2.34
CA GLN A 227 17.43 -2.80 -2.90
C GLN A 227 16.16 -2.31 -3.60
N LEU A 228 15.37 -1.42 -2.95
CA LEU A 228 14.19 -0.83 -3.57
C LEU A 228 14.56 -0.06 -4.84
N THR A 229 15.54 0.83 -4.77
CA THR A 229 15.96 1.66 -5.92
C THR A 229 16.42 0.80 -7.10
N THR A 230 17.30 -0.18 -6.84
CA THR A 230 17.78 -1.11 -7.89
C THR A 230 16.63 -1.88 -8.54
N THR A 231 15.70 -2.42 -7.75
CA THR A 231 14.54 -3.14 -8.29
C THR A 231 13.65 -2.25 -9.15
N LEU A 232 13.42 -1.01 -8.72
CA LEU A 232 12.61 -0.05 -9.49
C LEU A 232 13.29 0.33 -10.82
N GLU A 233 14.61 0.51 -10.82
CA GLU A 233 15.40 0.79 -12.03
C GLU A 233 15.38 -0.41 -12.99
N GLU A 234 15.65 -1.61 -12.49
CA GLU A 234 15.67 -2.85 -13.29
C GLU A 234 14.30 -3.20 -13.90
N THR A 235 13.23 -2.87 -13.18
CA THR A 235 11.85 -3.09 -13.66
C THR A 235 11.30 -1.93 -14.50
N GLY A 236 12.07 -0.88 -14.71
CA GLY A 236 11.71 0.24 -15.58
C GLY A 236 10.70 1.20 -14.96
N ASP A 237 10.69 1.37 -13.62
CA ASP A 237 9.78 2.32 -12.97
C ASP A 237 10.06 3.77 -13.43
N PRO A 238 9.07 4.48 -14.00
CA PRO A 238 9.28 5.83 -14.52
C PRO A 238 9.74 6.85 -13.47
N ARG A 239 9.35 6.68 -12.21
CA ARG A 239 9.78 7.58 -11.13
C ARG A 239 11.27 7.39 -10.82
N ALA A 240 11.72 6.15 -10.75
CA ALA A 240 13.13 5.83 -10.51
C ALA A 240 14.04 6.27 -11.68
N LEU A 241 13.52 6.17 -12.90
CA LEU A 241 14.24 6.54 -14.11
C LEU A 241 14.14 8.03 -14.49
N GLY A 242 13.50 8.87 -13.66
CA GLY A 242 13.47 10.32 -13.82
C GLY A 242 12.43 10.87 -14.80
N TYR A 243 11.56 10.04 -15.36
CA TYR A 243 10.48 10.48 -16.26
C TYR A 243 9.07 10.21 -15.70
N GLY A 244 8.93 10.26 -14.38
CA GLY A 244 7.67 10.05 -13.66
C GLY A 244 6.54 11.03 -14.02
N HIS A 245 6.82 12.10 -14.76
CA HIS A 245 5.81 13.03 -15.30
C HIS A 245 4.77 12.31 -16.18
N VAL A 246 5.13 11.20 -16.82
CA VAL A 246 4.19 10.41 -17.65
C VAL A 246 2.93 10.00 -16.89
N TRP A 247 3.01 9.84 -15.57
CA TRP A 247 1.86 9.52 -14.73
C TRP A 247 0.93 10.71 -14.49
N GLU A 248 1.44 11.93 -14.61
CA GLU A 248 0.65 13.15 -14.47
C GLU A 248 -0.14 13.47 -15.74
N ASP A 249 0.37 13.05 -16.90
CA ASP A 249 -0.21 13.28 -18.21
C ASP A 249 -1.47 12.43 -18.50
N TYR A 250 -1.68 11.34 -17.74
CA TYR A 250 -2.85 10.50 -17.93
C TYR A 250 -4.15 11.23 -17.55
N PRO A 251 -5.10 11.35 -18.50
CA PRO A 251 -6.36 12.01 -18.25
C PRO A 251 -7.21 11.20 -17.27
N ARG A 252 -7.96 11.93 -16.43
CA ARG A 252 -8.92 11.28 -15.55
C ARG A 252 -10.07 10.69 -16.35
N GLN A 253 -10.25 9.38 -16.28
CA GLN A 253 -11.26 8.66 -17.06
C GLN A 253 -12.64 8.63 -16.39
N LYS A 254 -12.74 8.83 -15.09
CA LYS A 254 -14.00 8.67 -14.33
C LYS A 254 -14.11 9.65 -13.17
N GLY A 255 -15.33 10.15 -12.97
CA GLY A 255 -15.70 11.06 -11.89
C GLY A 255 -15.30 12.51 -12.16
N PRO A 256 -15.88 13.45 -11.43
CA PRO A 256 -15.62 14.88 -11.63
C PRO A 256 -14.18 15.22 -11.22
N MET A 257 -13.61 16.19 -11.95
CA MET A 257 -12.42 16.90 -11.47
C MET A 257 -12.81 17.78 -10.28
N ARG A 258 -11.91 17.84 -9.30
CA ARG A 258 -11.99 18.81 -8.22
C ARG A 258 -10.95 19.89 -8.45
N TYR A 259 -11.26 21.10 -8.01
CA TYR A 259 -10.40 22.24 -8.18
C TYR A 259 -9.75 22.60 -6.83
N PHE A 260 -8.50 22.99 -6.88
CA PHE A 260 -7.70 23.32 -5.71
C PHE A 260 -6.91 24.59 -5.98
N PRO A 261 -6.61 25.40 -4.95
CA PRO A 261 -5.61 26.45 -5.08
C PRO A 261 -4.30 25.89 -5.61
N ASN A 262 -3.57 26.71 -6.36
CA ASN A 262 -2.21 26.32 -6.71
C ASN A 262 -1.38 26.09 -5.44
N PRO A 263 -0.51 25.09 -5.40
CA PRO A 263 0.44 24.98 -4.33
C PRO A 263 1.35 26.22 -4.34
N ASP A 264 1.48 26.85 -3.18
CA ASP A 264 2.43 27.94 -2.95
C ASP A 264 3.87 27.40 -2.92
#